data_ec8feaf5bb3fbe0bd871da71d901700d
#
_entry.id   ec8feaf5bb3fbe0bd871da71d901700d
#
_cell.length_a   1.000
_cell.length_b   1.000
_cell.length_c   1.000
_cell.angle_alpha   90.00
_cell.angle_beta   90.00
_cell.angle_gamma   90.00
#
_symmetry.space_group_name_H-M   'P 1'
#
loop_
_entity.id
_entity.type
_entity.pdbx_description
1 polymer ?
#
loop_
_entity_poly.entity_id
_entity_poly.type
_entity_poly.pdbx_seq_one_letter_code
_entity_poly.pdbx_strand_id
1 'polypeptide(L)'
;MTDPHEAGAPTGCTGLARLTDLAPDDFARTWGREPRHVRADALPAGGALLGIDDVDALLSRRGMRAPFVRVAKEGRTLADADFTRGGGVGAGVRDQVDDTALLRLFADGHTIVLQGLHRTHPPVLALAQELAADLGHPVQANAYVTPAANRGFAAHYDVHDVFVLQTEGTKRWSLHAPVHEHPLRDQPLQDRRSQVEQAAATEPYLDVTLEPGDVLYVPRGWLHSATALGGVSVHLTIGVHVWHRHHLAEAVLDGTRRALAEQPELRQGCATAPGYVPRPDPVAAADQPPCPARAQAGPSASRPGLAGLPRQL
;
A
#
# COMPACT_ATOMS: atom_id res chain seq x y z
N MET A 1 21.18 42.53 -14.86
CA MET A 1 20.09 41.57 -15.09
C MET A 1 20.48 40.31 -14.32
N THR A 2 20.13 40.31 -13.04
CA THR A 2 20.42 39.22 -12.08
C THR A 2 19.34 38.16 -12.24
N ASP A 3 19.79 36.92 -12.38
CA ASP A 3 18.97 35.70 -12.56
C ASP A 3 18.06 35.52 -11.33
N PRO A 4 16.74 35.37 -11.48
CA PRO A 4 15.82 35.21 -10.34
C PRO A 4 15.76 33.78 -9.78
N HIS A 5 16.66 32.88 -10.10
CA HIS A 5 16.64 31.48 -9.70
C HIS A 5 17.58 31.08 -8.53
N GLU A 6 18.28 32.03 -7.91
CA GLU A 6 18.96 31.79 -6.63
C GLU A 6 18.11 32.25 -5.43
N ALA A 7 16.90 31.71 -5.31
CA ALA A 7 16.25 31.67 -4.00
C ALA A 7 16.84 30.49 -3.25
N GLY A 8 17.88 30.78 -2.43
CA GLY A 8 18.43 29.82 -1.47
C GLY A 8 17.29 29.21 -0.66
N ALA A 9 17.21 27.88 -0.64
CA ALA A 9 16.31 27.16 0.23
C ALA A 9 16.51 27.65 1.67
N PRO A 10 15.44 27.93 2.43
CA PRO A 10 15.59 28.32 3.82
C PRO A 10 16.31 27.17 4.53
N THR A 11 17.35 27.52 5.31
CA THR A 11 18.01 26.66 6.30
C THR A 11 17.02 26.39 7.45
N GLY A 12 15.86 25.80 7.13
CA GLY A 12 14.76 25.49 8.02
C GLY A 12 14.51 23.99 8.03
N CYS A 13 14.11 23.50 9.16
CA CYS A 13 13.78 22.12 9.45
C CYS A 13 13.09 21.43 8.26
N THR A 14 13.74 20.44 7.66
CA THR A 14 13.21 19.68 6.53
C THR A 14 12.07 18.74 7.00
N GLY A 15 11.25 18.23 6.08
CA GLY A 15 10.19 17.28 6.42
C GLY A 15 10.75 16.03 7.10
N LEU A 16 11.90 15.54 6.65
CA LEU A 16 12.59 14.42 7.25
C LEU A 16 13.08 14.74 8.68
N ALA A 17 13.66 15.91 8.90
CA ALA A 17 14.11 16.35 10.23
C ALA A 17 12.93 16.56 11.20
N ARG A 18 11.70 16.75 10.71
CA ARG A 18 10.47 16.81 11.51
C ARG A 18 9.96 15.43 11.93
N LEU A 19 10.41 14.35 11.31
CA LEU A 19 9.97 12.97 11.59
C LEU A 19 11.10 12.10 12.15
N THR A 20 12.33 12.60 12.13
CA THR A 20 13.48 11.86 12.62
C THR A 20 14.38 12.79 13.43
N ASP A 21 15.20 12.22 14.29
CA ASP A 21 16.25 12.95 15.02
C ASP A 21 17.59 12.96 14.25
N LEU A 22 17.55 12.60 12.94
CA LEU A 22 18.73 12.43 12.11
C LEU A 22 18.84 13.49 11.01
N ALA A 23 20.06 13.87 10.69
CA ALA A 23 20.34 14.55 9.42
C ALA A 23 20.05 13.63 8.24
N PRO A 24 19.72 14.17 7.03
CA PRO A 24 19.38 13.35 5.86
C PRO A 24 20.45 12.31 5.49
N ASP A 25 21.73 12.66 5.57
CA ASP A 25 22.84 11.73 5.28
C ASP A 25 22.95 10.59 6.30
N ASP A 26 22.61 10.86 7.56
CA ASP A 26 22.59 9.83 8.62
C ASP A 26 21.39 8.91 8.46
N PHE A 27 20.23 9.47 8.12
CA PHE A 27 19.05 8.69 7.84
C PHE A 27 19.25 7.78 6.61
N ALA A 28 19.94 8.25 5.57
CA ALA A 28 20.24 7.45 4.38
C ALA A 28 21.00 6.14 4.71
N ARG A 29 21.75 6.10 5.81
CA ARG A 29 22.43 4.87 6.25
C ARG A 29 21.49 3.82 6.88
N THR A 30 20.38 4.25 7.45
CA THR A 30 19.36 3.38 8.08
C THR A 30 18.18 3.07 7.14
N TRP A 31 18.05 3.86 6.06
CA TRP A 31 16.97 3.75 5.10
C TRP A 31 16.81 2.33 4.53
N GLY A 32 15.58 1.79 4.61
CA GLY A 32 15.23 0.48 4.07
C GLY A 32 15.82 -0.72 4.81
N ARG A 33 16.50 -0.53 5.95
CA ARG A 33 17.20 -1.61 6.66
C ARG A 33 16.42 -2.10 7.87
N GLU A 34 16.18 -1.22 8.84
CA GLU A 34 15.58 -1.58 10.12
C GLU A 34 14.60 -0.51 10.61
N PRO A 35 13.60 -0.90 11.43
CA PRO A 35 12.71 0.04 12.07
C PRO A 35 13.44 0.96 13.04
N ARG A 36 12.92 2.18 13.17
CA ARG A 36 13.44 3.16 14.11
C ARG A 36 12.31 3.86 14.85
N HIS A 37 12.37 3.85 16.16
CA HIS A 37 11.50 4.65 17.02
C HIS A 37 12.21 5.96 17.40
N VAL A 38 11.51 7.08 17.19
CA VAL A 38 11.95 8.42 17.58
C VAL A 38 10.94 8.96 18.59
N ARG A 39 11.43 9.42 19.74
CA ARG A 39 10.58 9.88 20.82
C ARG A 39 10.10 11.31 20.59
N ALA A 40 8.94 11.63 21.15
CA ALA A 40 8.26 12.92 21.03
C ALA A 40 9.10 14.12 21.45
N ASP A 41 9.96 13.96 22.45
CA ASP A 41 10.82 15.01 22.98
C ASP A 41 11.94 15.41 22.01
N ALA A 42 12.24 14.58 21.02
CA ALA A 42 13.19 14.87 19.95
C ALA A 42 12.58 15.67 18.79
N LEU A 43 11.25 15.82 18.75
CA LEU A 43 10.53 16.39 17.60
C LEU A 43 9.77 17.68 17.95
N PRO A 44 9.65 18.62 17.01
CA PRO A 44 8.71 19.74 17.16
C PRO A 44 7.29 19.17 17.29
N ALA A 45 6.53 19.61 18.28
CA ALA A 45 5.22 19.09 18.67
C ALA A 45 4.35 18.59 17.51
N GLY A 46 4.21 17.27 17.37
CA GLY A 46 3.47 16.61 16.28
C GLY A 46 1.95 16.80 16.35
N GLY A 47 1.41 17.26 17.48
CA GLY A 47 -0.03 17.53 17.65
C GLY A 47 -0.60 18.64 16.76
N ALA A 48 0.27 19.43 16.11
CA ALA A 48 -0.16 20.47 15.18
C ALA A 48 -0.51 19.95 13.77
N LEU A 49 -0.26 18.65 13.46
CA LEU A 49 -0.48 18.10 12.11
C LEU A 49 -1.89 17.56 11.91
N LEU A 50 -2.42 16.87 12.91
CA LEU A 50 -3.79 16.31 12.89
C LEU A 50 -4.23 16.00 14.32
N GLY A 51 -5.14 16.79 14.86
CA GLY A 51 -5.81 16.53 16.14
C GLY A 51 -7.18 15.86 15.97
N ILE A 52 -7.82 15.54 17.10
CA ILE A 52 -9.17 14.95 17.09
C ILE A 52 -10.22 15.92 16.52
N ASP A 53 -10.05 17.22 16.73
CA ASP A 53 -10.93 18.26 16.17
C ASP A 53 -10.83 18.36 14.64
N ASP A 54 -9.62 18.12 14.09
CA ASP A 54 -9.43 18.05 12.63
C ASP A 54 -10.11 16.81 12.04
N VAL A 55 -10.04 15.68 12.74
CA VAL A 55 -10.75 14.44 12.36
C VAL A 55 -12.26 14.70 12.35
N ASP A 56 -12.81 15.31 13.39
CA ASP A 56 -14.22 15.67 13.45
C ASP A 56 -14.60 16.62 12.31
N ALA A 57 -13.80 17.67 12.08
CA ALA A 57 -14.03 18.61 10.98
C ALA A 57 -14.01 17.93 9.60
N LEU A 58 -13.09 17.00 9.37
CA LEU A 58 -13.01 16.27 8.11
C LEU A 58 -14.26 15.42 7.90
N LEU A 59 -14.69 14.66 8.91
CA LEU A 59 -15.83 13.75 8.81
C LEU A 59 -17.17 14.48 8.72
N SER A 60 -17.37 15.51 9.55
CA SER A 60 -18.70 16.15 9.70
C SER A 60 -18.90 17.36 8.80
N ARG A 61 -17.84 18.10 8.39
CA ARG A 61 -17.96 19.42 7.74
C ARG A 61 -17.34 19.52 6.35
N ARG A 62 -16.53 18.54 5.94
CA ARG A 62 -15.80 18.61 4.66
C ARG A 62 -16.42 17.78 3.54
N GLY A 63 -17.58 17.17 3.77
CA GLY A 63 -18.30 16.42 2.75
C GLY A 63 -17.48 15.23 2.21
N MET A 64 -16.74 14.54 3.07
CA MET A 64 -15.92 13.41 2.70
C MET A 64 -16.72 12.32 2.01
N ARG A 65 -16.09 11.60 1.10
CA ARG A 65 -16.68 10.55 0.28
C ARG A 65 -15.80 9.31 0.27
N ALA A 66 -16.37 8.16 -0.02
CA ALA A 66 -15.58 7.02 -0.44
C ALA A 66 -14.85 7.34 -1.79
N PRO A 67 -13.59 6.94 -1.98
CA PRO A 67 -12.79 6.07 -1.10
C PRO A 67 -11.90 6.84 -0.10
N PHE A 68 -12.10 8.15 0.12
CA PHE A 68 -11.30 8.93 1.06
C PHE A 68 -11.55 8.56 2.54
N VAL A 69 -12.63 7.84 2.81
CA VAL A 69 -12.90 7.22 4.11
C VAL A 69 -13.07 5.73 3.91
N ARG A 70 -12.46 4.93 4.78
CA ARG A 70 -12.65 3.49 4.88
C ARG A 70 -12.94 3.14 6.34
N VAL A 71 -13.63 2.03 6.55
CA VAL A 71 -13.94 1.51 7.88
C VAL A 71 -13.47 0.06 7.95
N ALA A 72 -12.74 -0.29 9.02
CA ALA A 72 -12.19 -1.63 9.18
C ALA A 72 -12.31 -2.11 10.63
N LYS A 73 -12.50 -3.41 10.80
CA LYS A 73 -12.44 -4.09 12.10
C LYS A 73 -11.74 -5.43 11.94
N GLU A 74 -10.75 -5.70 12.79
CA GLU A 74 -9.98 -6.97 12.79
C GLU A 74 -9.44 -7.36 11.39
N GLY A 75 -8.94 -6.37 10.64
CA GLY A 75 -8.38 -6.58 9.31
C GLY A 75 -9.40 -6.72 8.17
N ARG A 76 -10.70 -6.64 8.44
CA ARG A 76 -11.77 -6.65 7.44
C ARG A 76 -12.25 -5.23 7.16
N THR A 77 -12.20 -4.83 5.90
CA THR A 77 -12.77 -3.56 5.46
C THR A 77 -14.25 -3.75 5.13
N LEU A 78 -15.09 -2.83 5.60
CA LEU A 78 -16.51 -2.78 5.27
C LEU A 78 -16.72 -2.31 3.82
N ALA A 79 -17.89 -2.64 3.27
CA ALA A 79 -18.32 -2.06 2.00
C ALA A 79 -18.68 -0.57 2.17
N ASP A 80 -18.45 0.25 1.15
CA ASP A 80 -18.73 1.68 1.22
C ASP A 80 -20.19 1.98 1.54
N ALA A 81 -21.10 1.14 1.06
CA ALA A 81 -22.54 1.27 1.31
C ALA A 81 -22.95 1.18 2.81
N ASP A 82 -22.08 0.60 3.65
CA ASP A 82 -22.36 0.44 5.08
C ASP A 82 -22.22 1.76 5.87
N PHE A 83 -21.51 2.74 5.30
CA PHE A 83 -21.21 4.02 5.95
C PHE A 83 -21.34 5.24 5.01
N THR A 84 -21.96 5.07 3.83
CA THR A 84 -22.22 6.18 2.90
C THR A 84 -23.69 6.27 2.54
N ARG A 85 -24.11 7.46 2.12
CA ARG A 85 -25.46 7.76 1.62
C ARG A 85 -25.42 8.83 0.53
N GLY A 86 -26.57 9.13 -0.05
CA GLY A 86 -26.70 10.26 -0.97
C GLY A 86 -26.45 11.59 -0.26
N GLY A 87 -25.83 12.54 -0.97
CA GLY A 87 -25.50 13.88 -0.45
C GLY A 87 -26.68 14.79 -0.17
N GLY A 88 -27.93 14.34 -0.40
CA GLY A 88 -29.14 15.11 -0.15
C GLY A 88 -29.48 16.13 -1.23
N VAL A 89 -30.32 17.07 -0.89
CA VAL A 89 -30.79 18.10 -1.82
C VAL A 89 -29.64 19.02 -2.23
N GLY A 90 -29.47 19.20 -3.54
CA GLY A 90 -28.41 20.06 -4.10
C GLY A 90 -27.04 19.35 -4.27
N ALA A 91 -26.89 18.09 -3.83
CA ALA A 91 -25.68 17.32 -4.00
C ALA A 91 -25.96 15.99 -4.72
N GLY A 92 -25.67 15.92 -6.03
CA GLY A 92 -25.91 14.73 -6.88
C GLY A 92 -24.93 13.57 -6.66
N VAL A 93 -24.35 13.43 -5.46
CA VAL A 93 -23.40 12.34 -5.09
C VAL A 93 -24.14 11.23 -4.35
N ARG A 94 -23.62 9.98 -4.46
CA ARG A 94 -24.24 8.79 -3.86
C ARG A 94 -23.41 8.14 -2.76
N ASP A 95 -22.20 8.58 -2.58
CA ASP A 95 -21.15 7.97 -1.76
C ASP A 95 -20.59 8.95 -0.72
N GLN A 96 -21.41 9.92 -0.30
CA GLN A 96 -21.06 10.80 0.80
C GLN A 96 -21.08 10.04 2.11
N VAL A 97 -20.07 10.25 2.93
CA VAL A 97 -19.96 9.66 4.26
C VAL A 97 -21.18 10.08 5.10
N ASP A 98 -21.78 9.09 5.77
CA ASP A 98 -22.81 9.28 6.78
C ASP A 98 -22.14 9.30 8.15
N ASP A 99 -21.98 10.48 8.74
CA ASP A 99 -21.36 10.70 10.04
C ASP A 99 -22.04 9.92 11.17
N THR A 100 -23.37 9.80 11.15
CA THR A 100 -24.13 9.02 12.11
C THR A 100 -23.81 7.52 12.02
N ALA A 101 -23.70 6.98 10.80
CA ALA A 101 -23.30 5.59 10.58
C ALA A 101 -21.85 5.36 11.03
N LEU A 102 -20.93 6.29 10.71
CA LEU A 102 -19.55 6.20 11.15
C LEU A 102 -19.40 6.20 12.67
N LEU A 103 -20.12 7.09 13.39
CA LEU A 103 -20.08 7.15 14.85
C LEU A 103 -20.57 5.85 15.49
N ARG A 104 -21.62 5.23 14.94
CA ARG A 104 -22.11 3.91 15.41
C ARG A 104 -21.06 2.83 15.19
N LEU A 105 -20.46 2.76 14.01
CA LEU A 105 -19.41 1.80 13.70
C LEU A 105 -18.19 2.00 14.58
N PHE A 106 -17.80 3.25 14.83
CA PHE A 106 -16.71 3.58 15.75
C PHE A 106 -17.00 3.12 17.18
N ALA A 107 -18.20 3.39 17.68
CA ALA A 107 -18.65 2.92 18.99
C ALA A 107 -18.69 1.37 19.10
N ASP A 108 -18.96 0.68 17.97
CA ASP A 108 -18.89 -0.79 17.87
C ASP A 108 -17.45 -1.34 17.70
N GLY A 109 -16.45 -0.49 17.80
CA GLY A 109 -15.04 -0.91 17.75
C GLY A 109 -14.39 -0.92 16.38
N HIS A 110 -14.96 -0.26 15.38
CA HIS A 110 -14.36 -0.14 14.06
C HIS A 110 -13.34 1.00 14.01
N THR A 111 -12.22 0.78 13.33
CA THR A 111 -11.25 1.81 13.01
C THR A 111 -11.72 2.59 11.78
N ILE A 112 -11.75 3.91 11.87
CA ILE A 112 -11.96 4.81 10.73
C ILE A 112 -10.60 5.14 10.13
N VAL A 113 -10.48 4.99 8.81
CA VAL A 113 -9.27 5.33 8.05
C VAL A 113 -9.58 6.50 7.13
N LEU A 114 -8.92 7.64 7.36
CA LEU A 114 -8.95 8.80 6.48
C LEU A 114 -7.84 8.67 5.46
N GLN A 115 -8.19 8.50 4.19
CA GLN A 115 -7.24 8.29 3.11
C GLN A 115 -6.93 9.59 2.37
N GLY A 116 -5.71 9.68 1.87
CA GLY A 116 -5.31 10.79 1.01
C GLY A 116 -5.25 12.15 1.71
N LEU A 117 -4.90 12.21 2.99
CA LEU A 117 -4.82 13.46 3.75
C LEU A 117 -3.81 14.45 3.16
N HIS A 118 -2.81 13.99 2.44
CA HIS A 118 -1.91 14.83 1.64
C HIS A 118 -2.63 15.57 0.48
N ARG A 119 -3.94 15.39 0.31
CA ARG A 119 -4.79 16.09 -0.67
C ARG A 119 -5.91 16.90 -0.02
N THR A 120 -6.30 16.53 1.19
CA THR A 120 -7.52 17.05 1.84
C THR A 120 -7.25 17.84 3.11
N HIS A 121 -6.02 17.76 3.69
CA HIS A 121 -5.67 18.43 4.93
C HIS A 121 -4.34 19.19 4.78
N PRO A 122 -4.37 20.56 4.77
CA PRO A 122 -3.22 21.39 4.41
C PRO A 122 -1.94 21.14 5.23
N PRO A 123 -1.98 20.96 6.57
CA PRO A 123 -0.75 20.69 7.34
C PRO A 123 -0.06 19.39 6.93
N VAL A 124 -0.84 18.33 6.64
CA VAL A 124 -0.33 17.04 6.17
C VAL A 124 0.17 17.12 4.73
N LEU A 125 -0.49 17.93 3.87
CA LEU A 125 0.00 18.21 2.51
C LEU A 125 1.38 18.84 2.55
N ALA A 126 1.58 19.88 3.38
CA ALA A 126 2.88 20.55 3.50
C ALA A 126 3.99 19.57 3.91
N LEU A 127 3.77 18.77 4.95
CA LEU A 127 4.72 17.75 5.38
C LEU A 127 5.00 16.71 4.29
N ALA A 128 3.99 16.26 3.57
CA ALA A 128 4.15 15.27 2.50
C ALA A 128 4.99 15.84 1.33
N GLN A 129 4.84 17.12 1.02
CA GLN A 129 5.62 17.80 -0.01
C GLN A 129 7.09 17.98 0.43
N GLU A 130 7.33 18.41 1.68
CA GLU A 130 8.67 18.50 2.26
C GLU A 130 9.37 17.14 2.21
N LEU A 131 8.72 16.07 2.67
CA LEU A 131 9.27 14.71 2.62
C LEU A 131 9.55 14.22 1.20
N ALA A 132 8.64 14.49 0.26
CA ALA A 132 8.86 14.12 -1.13
C ALA A 132 10.08 14.83 -1.74
N ALA A 133 10.32 16.09 -1.35
CA ALA A 133 11.50 16.85 -1.77
C ALA A 133 12.78 16.31 -1.12
N ASP A 134 12.76 16.00 0.19
CA ASP A 134 13.92 15.48 0.92
C ASP A 134 14.34 14.08 0.42
N LEU A 135 13.37 13.21 0.18
CA LEU A 135 13.60 11.79 -0.14
C LEU A 135 13.68 11.49 -1.64
N GLY A 136 13.18 12.40 -2.48
CA GLY A 136 13.09 12.15 -3.93
C GLY A 136 12.08 11.05 -4.31
N HIS A 137 11.13 10.73 -3.43
CA HIS A 137 10.17 9.66 -3.60
C HIS A 137 8.73 10.15 -3.44
N PRO A 138 7.74 9.58 -4.16
CA PRO A 138 6.34 9.92 -3.95
C PRO A 138 5.88 9.57 -2.53
N VAL A 139 5.12 10.49 -1.92
CA VAL A 139 4.61 10.36 -0.55
C VAL A 139 3.08 10.41 -0.55
N GLN A 140 2.47 9.58 0.27
CA GLN A 140 1.04 9.62 0.60
C GLN A 140 0.86 9.66 2.11
N ALA A 141 -0.30 10.17 2.57
CA ALA A 141 -0.61 10.18 4.00
C ALA A 141 -2.06 9.78 4.25
N ASN A 142 -2.23 8.91 5.26
CA ASN A 142 -3.53 8.46 5.76
C ASN A 142 -3.54 8.63 7.27
N ALA A 143 -4.75 8.70 7.88
CA ALA A 143 -4.88 8.63 9.33
C ALA A 143 -5.75 7.44 9.72
N TYR A 144 -5.44 6.90 10.88
CA TYR A 144 -6.18 5.80 11.50
C TYR A 144 -6.72 6.26 12.84
N VAL A 145 -8.03 6.30 12.97
CA VAL A 145 -8.75 6.63 14.20
C VAL A 145 -9.29 5.33 14.78
N THR A 146 -8.69 4.87 15.86
CA THR A 146 -8.99 3.55 16.45
C THR A 146 -9.61 3.73 17.85
N PRO A 147 -10.77 3.14 18.13
CA PRO A 147 -11.34 3.17 19.47
C PRO A 147 -10.53 2.35 20.48
N ALA A 148 -10.77 2.59 21.76
CA ALA A 148 -10.04 1.97 22.86
C ALA A 148 -9.99 0.44 22.77
N ALA A 149 -8.84 -0.14 23.13
CA ALA A 149 -8.59 -1.58 23.23
C ALA A 149 -8.85 -2.38 21.93
N ASN A 150 -8.91 -1.71 20.78
CA ASN A 150 -9.15 -2.37 19.50
C ASN A 150 -7.87 -2.49 18.68
N ARG A 151 -7.82 -3.59 17.91
CA ARG A 151 -6.80 -3.87 16.90
C ARG A 151 -7.37 -3.51 15.54
N GLY A 152 -6.68 -2.63 14.81
CA GLY A 152 -7.10 -2.23 13.46
C GLY A 152 -6.90 -3.35 12.44
N PHE A 153 -5.66 -3.76 12.21
CA PHE A 153 -5.26 -4.79 11.25
C PHE A 153 -4.46 -5.90 11.93
N ALA A 154 -4.61 -7.13 11.42
CA ALA A 154 -3.74 -8.25 11.77
C ALA A 154 -2.29 -7.96 11.32
N ALA A 155 -1.32 -8.75 11.79
CA ALA A 155 0.05 -8.63 11.37
C ALA A 155 0.17 -8.72 9.84
N HIS A 156 0.85 -7.75 9.26
CA HIS A 156 1.06 -7.62 7.81
C HIS A 156 2.35 -6.86 7.52
N TYR A 157 2.73 -6.80 6.27
CA TYR A 157 3.76 -5.90 5.77
C TYR A 157 3.21 -5.02 4.65
N ASP A 158 3.81 -3.85 4.48
CA ASP A 158 3.57 -2.97 3.36
C ASP A 158 4.66 -3.13 2.29
N VAL A 159 4.30 -2.84 1.03
CA VAL A 159 5.21 -2.82 -0.12
C VAL A 159 5.88 -1.45 -0.33
N HIS A 160 5.73 -0.55 0.62
CA HIS A 160 6.30 0.80 0.68
C HIS A 160 6.82 1.07 2.09
N ASP A 161 7.73 2.01 2.22
CA ASP A 161 8.23 2.43 3.53
C ASP A 161 7.20 3.32 4.22
N VAL A 162 7.19 3.32 5.55
CA VAL A 162 6.16 4.02 6.33
C VAL A 162 6.79 4.77 7.49
N PHE A 163 6.36 6.03 7.68
CA PHE A 163 6.47 6.73 8.96
C PHE A 163 5.10 6.73 9.63
N VAL A 164 5.04 6.22 10.83
CA VAL A 164 3.86 6.29 11.70
C VAL A 164 4.10 7.40 12.71
N LEU A 165 3.27 8.44 12.67
CA LEU A 165 3.30 9.54 13.64
C LEU A 165 2.07 9.41 14.54
N GLN A 166 2.26 9.14 15.82
CA GLN A 166 1.17 9.15 16.81
C GLN A 166 0.78 10.59 17.11
N THR A 167 -0.51 10.91 16.96
CA THR A 167 -1.01 12.28 17.18
C THR A 167 -1.91 12.38 18.41
N GLU A 168 -2.67 11.35 18.71
CA GLU A 168 -3.58 11.32 19.86
C GLU A 168 -3.62 9.93 20.51
N GLY A 169 -3.74 9.90 21.83
CA GLY A 169 -3.78 8.65 22.58
C GLY A 169 -2.52 7.81 22.43
N THR A 170 -2.59 6.53 22.81
CA THR A 170 -1.43 5.63 22.80
C THR A 170 -1.71 4.38 21.99
N LYS A 171 -0.68 3.83 21.34
CA LYS A 171 -0.78 2.64 20.53
C LYS A 171 0.45 1.77 20.65
N ARG A 172 0.29 0.50 21.00
CA ARG A 172 1.38 -0.48 21.05
C ARG A 172 1.59 -1.07 19.68
N TRP A 173 2.84 -1.08 19.24
CA TRP A 173 3.30 -1.65 17.98
C TRP A 173 4.24 -2.80 18.22
N SER A 174 3.99 -3.93 17.55
CA SER A 174 4.86 -5.09 17.56
C SER A 174 5.36 -5.33 16.13
N LEU A 175 6.69 -5.34 15.95
CA LEU A 175 7.34 -5.50 14.67
C LEU A 175 8.19 -6.76 14.64
N HIS A 176 8.17 -7.48 13.50
CA HIS A 176 9.00 -8.67 13.29
C HIS A 176 9.79 -8.51 11.99
N ALA A 177 10.92 -9.23 11.92
CA ALA A 177 11.75 -9.24 10.73
C ALA A 177 10.96 -9.70 9.48
N PRO A 178 11.35 -9.23 8.29
CA PRO A 178 10.67 -9.57 7.04
C PRO A 178 10.69 -11.09 6.77
N VAL A 179 9.57 -11.66 6.36
CA VAL A 179 9.52 -12.98 5.72
C VAL A 179 9.82 -12.89 4.22
N HIS A 180 9.79 -11.68 3.69
CA HIS A 180 10.15 -11.33 2.31
C HIS A 180 10.79 -9.96 2.30
N GLU A 181 12.09 -9.92 2.04
CA GLU A 181 12.86 -8.67 2.03
C GLU A 181 12.51 -7.82 0.81
N HIS A 182 12.35 -6.51 1.02
CA HIS A 182 12.13 -5.53 -0.03
C HIS A 182 11.05 -5.90 -1.06
N PRO A 183 9.81 -6.23 -0.63
CA PRO A 183 8.76 -6.67 -1.54
C PRO A 183 8.48 -5.63 -2.61
N LEU A 184 8.22 -6.10 -3.84
CA LEU A 184 7.75 -5.27 -4.93
C LEU A 184 6.23 -5.05 -4.82
N ARG A 185 5.72 -4.07 -5.56
CA ARG A 185 4.29 -3.69 -5.53
C ARG A 185 3.34 -4.84 -5.89
N ASP A 186 3.77 -5.73 -6.76
CA ASP A 186 3.05 -6.92 -7.22
C ASP A 186 3.30 -8.16 -6.35
N GLN A 187 3.97 -8.01 -5.22
CA GLN A 187 4.28 -9.08 -4.26
C GLN A 187 3.60 -8.83 -2.90
N PRO A 188 2.26 -8.75 -2.87
CA PRO A 188 1.51 -8.43 -1.66
C PRO A 188 1.52 -9.60 -0.66
N LEU A 189 1.02 -9.32 0.53
CA LEU A 189 0.93 -10.25 1.66
C LEU A 189 0.22 -11.58 1.36
N GLN A 190 -0.79 -11.55 0.46
CA GLN A 190 -1.72 -12.68 0.26
C GLN A 190 -1.03 -14.01 -0.02
N ASP A 191 0.04 -13.99 -0.77
CA ASP A 191 0.81 -15.19 -1.15
C ASP A 191 1.67 -15.74 -0.02
N ARG A 192 1.83 -14.99 1.08
CA ARG A 192 2.71 -15.29 2.22
C ARG A 192 2.02 -15.28 3.57
N ARG A 193 0.69 -15.28 3.58
CA ARG A 193 -0.11 -15.15 4.79
C ARG A 193 0.30 -16.12 5.90
N SER A 194 0.49 -17.39 5.60
CA SER A 194 0.89 -18.40 6.59
C SER A 194 2.28 -18.14 7.19
N GLN A 195 3.22 -17.66 6.38
CA GLN A 195 4.57 -17.31 6.85
C GLN A 195 4.51 -16.08 7.78
N VAL A 196 3.69 -15.10 7.43
CA VAL A 196 3.46 -13.90 8.26
C VAL A 196 2.82 -14.26 9.59
N GLU A 197 1.81 -15.11 9.59
CA GLU A 197 1.14 -15.59 10.82
C GLU A 197 2.12 -16.34 11.73
N GLN A 198 2.98 -17.19 11.16
CA GLN A 198 4.02 -17.91 11.91
C GLN A 198 5.06 -16.96 12.51
N ALA A 199 5.56 -16.01 11.71
CA ALA A 199 6.53 -15.03 12.17
C ALA A 199 5.96 -14.11 13.25
N ALA A 200 4.72 -13.68 13.10
CA ALA A 200 4.02 -12.84 14.08
C ALA A 200 3.71 -13.54 15.42
N ALA A 201 3.82 -14.87 15.47
CA ALA A 201 3.67 -15.64 16.69
C ALA A 201 4.99 -15.78 17.49
N THR A 202 6.11 -15.31 16.95
CA THR A 202 7.42 -15.32 17.63
C THR A 202 7.62 -14.05 18.46
N GLU A 203 8.73 -13.97 19.20
CA GLU A 203 9.14 -12.74 19.88
C GLU A 203 9.37 -11.62 18.88
N PRO A 204 8.79 -10.43 19.08
CA PRO A 204 8.97 -9.31 18.16
C PRO A 204 10.41 -8.77 18.21
N TYR A 205 10.90 -8.31 17.07
CA TYR A 205 12.16 -7.57 16.97
C TYR A 205 12.09 -6.24 17.75
N LEU A 206 10.94 -5.56 17.66
CA LEU A 206 10.66 -4.32 18.37
C LEU A 206 9.22 -4.35 18.89
N ASP A 207 9.06 -4.08 20.17
CA ASP A 207 7.76 -3.90 20.82
C ASP A 207 7.77 -2.54 21.53
N VAL A 208 6.96 -1.60 21.06
CA VAL A 208 6.98 -0.22 21.52
C VAL A 208 5.58 0.36 21.63
N THR A 209 5.35 1.15 22.65
CA THR A 209 4.15 1.97 22.78
C THR A 209 4.46 3.38 22.34
N LEU A 210 3.75 3.86 21.32
CA LEU A 210 3.86 5.23 20.84
C LEU A 210 2.92 6.13 21.63
N GLU A 211 3.46 7.27 22.05
CA GLU A 211 2.77 8.40 22.68
C GLU A 211 2.63 9.55 21.66
N PRO A 212 1.73 10.53 21.91
CA PRO A 212 1.57 11.67 21.00
C PRO A 212 2.89 12.39 20.72
N GLY A 213 3.23 12.52 19.42
CA GLY A 213 4.49 13.08 18.92
C GLY A 213 5.55 12.02 18.58
N ASP A 214 5.47 10.80 19.12
CA ASP A 214 6.39 9.73 18.75
C ASP A 214 6.24 9.36 17.26
N VAL A 215 7.36 9.02 16.62
CA VAL A 215 7.42 8.52 15.26
C VAL A 215 8.07 7.15 15.21
N LEU A 216 7.47 6.26 14.43
CA LEU A 216 8.01 4.95 14.13
C LEU A 216 8.23 4.83 12.62
N TYR A 217 9.48 4.72 12.18
CA TYR A 217 9.84 4.36 10.83
C TYR A 217 9.80 2.84 10.66
N VAL A 218 9.09 2.36 9.64
CA VAL A 218 8.96 0.94 9.31
C VAL A 218 9.34 0.76 7.83
N PRO A 219 10.48 0.10 7.54
CA PRO A 219 10.83 -0.21 6.16
C PRO A 219 9.84 -1.22 5.55
N ARG A 220 9.64 -1.15 4.24
CA ARG A 220 8.81 -2.13 3.51
C ARG A 220 9.25 -3.55 3.78
N GLY A 221 8.28 -4.47 3.86
CA GLY A 221 8.52 -5.87 4.15
C GLY A 221 8.56 -6.22 5.64
N TRP A 222 8.84 -5.25 6.52
CA TRP A 222 8.79 -5.47 7.96
C TRP A 222 7.36 -5.76 8.43
N LEU A 223 7.19 -6.87 9.15
CA LEU A 223 5.89 -7.24 9.68
C LEU A 223 5.53 -6.32 10.84
N HIS A 224 4.30 -5.85 10.86
CA HIS A 224 3.83 -5.00 11.95
C HIS A 224 2.35 -5.24 12.26
N SER A 225 2.03 -5.06 13.52
CA SER A 225 0.66 -5.02 14.03
C SER A 225 0.56 -4.01 15.15
N ALA A 226 -0.64 -3.45 15.37
CA ALA A 226 -0.82 -2.43 16.38
C ALA A 226 -2.15 -2.56 17.11
N THR A 227 -2.15 -2.21 18.43
CA THR A 227 -3.32 -2.23 19.30
C THR A 227 -3.42 -0.91 20.04
N ALA A 228 -4.58 -0.25 19.97
CA ALA A 228 -4.84 0.98 20.73
C ALA A 228 -4.95 0.66 22.22
N LEU A 229 -4.34 1.51 23.05
CA LEU A 229 -4.36 1.38 24.51
C LEU A 229 -5.17 2.53 25.11
N GLY A 230 -5.94 2.20 26.16
CA GLY A 230 -6.71 3.22 26.89
C GLY A 230 -7.86 3.83 26.09
N GLY A 231 -7.72 5.07 25.67
CA GLY A 231 -8.74 5.85 24.97
C GLY A 231 -8.71 5.72 23.44
N VAL A 232 -9.26 6.71 22.74
CA VAL A 232 -9.15 6.84 21.30
C VAL A 232 -7.69 7.08 20.90
N SER A 233 -7.23 6.37 19.88
CA SER A 233 -5.89 6.53 19.33
C SER A 233 -5.97 7.04 17.90
N VAL A 234 -5.23 8.11 17.60
CA VAL A 234 -5.08 8.64 16.24
C VAL A 234 -3.62 8.64 15.86
N HIS A 235 -3.30 8.10 14.69
CA HIS A 235 -1.97 8.21 14.11
C HIS A 235 -2.03 8.50 12.62
N LEU A 236 -1.07 9.24 12.12
CA LEU A 236 -0.79 9.39 10.69
C LEU A 236 0.12 8.25 10.24
N THR A 237 -0.18 7.70 9.08
CA THR A 237 0.70 6.80 8.33
C THR A 237 1.14 7.53 7.07
N ILE A 238 2.42 7.82 6.96
CA ILE A 238 3.02 8.52 5.83
C ILE A 238 3.80 7.48 5.03
N GLY A 239 3.21 7.03 3.94
CA GLY A 239 3.78 6.01 3.05
C GLY A 239 4.68 6.63 2.00
N VAL A 240 5.89 6.09 1.86
CA VAL A 240 6.89 6.52 0.88
C VAL A 240 7.04 5.43 -0.18
N HIS A 241 6.63 5.75 -1.41
CA HIS A 241 6.71 4.83 -2.55
C HIS A 241 8.11 4.90 -3.15
N VAL A 242 9.00 4.03 -2.66
CA VAL A 242 10.41 4.05 -3.02
C VAL A 242 10.63 3.72 -4.49
N TRP A 243 11.36 4.58 -5.21
CA TRP A 243 11.94 4.25 -6.50
C TRP A 243 13.09 3.27 -6.29
N HIS A 244 12.90 2.01 -6.64
CA HIS A 244 13.91 0.97 -6.49
C HIS A 244 14.54 0.58 -7.85
N ARG A 245 15.67 -0.13 -7.78
CA ARG A 245 16.44 -0.54 -8.97
C ARG A 245 15.63 -1.36 -9.97
N HIS A 246 14.63 -2.10 -9.51
CA HIS A 246 13.72 -2.84 -10.38
C HIS A 246 12.90 -1.92 -11.29
N HIS A 247 12.36 -0.78 -10.78
CA HIS A 247 11.68 0.22 -11.62
C HIS A 247 12.57 0.75 -12.74
N LEU A 248 13.86 0.99 -12.44
CA LEU A 248 14.82 1.41 -13.45
C LEU A 248 15.02 0.33 -14.52
N ALA A 249 15.19 -0.93 -14.10
CA ALA A 249 15.33 -2.06 -15.01
C ALA A 249 14.09 -2.22 -15.91
N GLU A 250 12.88 -2.15 -15.33
CA GLU A 250 11.63 -2.20 -16.10
C GLU A 250 11.53 -1.06 -17.10
N ALA A 251 11.86 0.18 -16.70
CA ALA A 251 11.83 1.32 -17.60
C ALA A 251 12.80 1.17 -18.79
N VAL A 252 14.00 0.61 -18.54
CA VAL A 252 14.98 0.32 -19.62
C VAL A 252 14.46 -0.77 -20.55
N LEU A 253 13.93 -1.88 -19.99
CA LEU A 253 13.36 -2.98 -20.79
C LEU A 253 12.18 -2.52 -21.64
N ASP A 254 11.27 -1.73 -21.06
CA ASP A 254 10.13 -1.18 -21.78
C ASP A 254 10.54 -0.19 -22.86
N GLY A 255 11.52 0.66 -22.59
CA GLY A 255 12.10 1.56 -23.56
C GLY A 255 12.73 0.79 -24.73
N THR A 256 13.51 -0.24 -24.42
CA THR A 256 14.14 -1.12 -25.41
C THR A 256 13.09 -1.83 -26.26
N ARG A 257 12.08 -2.42 -25.64
CA ARG A 257 10.98 -3.12 -26.35
C ARG A 257 10.25 -2.19 -27.31
N ARG A 258 9.95 -0.95 -26.88
CA ARG A 258 9.35 0.06 -27.77
C ARG A 258 10.26 0.43 -28.93
N ALA A 259 11.54 0.70 -28.67
CA ALA A 259 12.50 1.04 -29.71
C ALA A 259 12.66 -0.09 -30.75
N LEU A 260 12.71 -1.34 -30.30
CA LEU A 260 12.79 -2.51 -31.19
C LEU A 260 11.51 -2.68 -32.03
N ALA A 261 10.34 -2.38 -31.47
CA ALA A 261 9.07 -2.47 -32.19
C ALA A 261 8.97 -1.46 -33.34
N GLU A 262 9.71 -0.36 -33.30
CA GLU A 262 9.78 0.62 -34.41
C GLU A 262 10.68 0.19 -35.54
N GLN A 263 11.51 -0.85 -35.41
CA GLN A 263 12.43 -1.33 -36.44
C GLN A 263 11.69 -2.26 -37.42
N PRO A 264 11.55 -1.88 -38.72
CA PRO A 264 10.83 -2.70 -39.68
C PRO A 264 11.42 -4.10 -39.85
N GLU A 265 12.73 -4.24 -39.75
CA GLU A 265 13.45 -5.50 -39.91
C GLU A 265 13.08 -6.51 -38.82
N LEU A 266 12.85 -6.03 -37.59
CA LEU A 266 12.46 -6.87 -36.45
C LEU A 266 10.97 -7.26 -36.44
N ARG A 267 10.16 -6.57 -37.25
CA ARG A 267 8.74 -6.90 -37.44
C ARG A 267 8.52 -7.90 -38.59
N GLN A 268 9.56 -8.22 -39.36
CA GLN A 268 9.47 -9.24 -40.40
C GLN A 268 9.29 -10.63 -39.79
N GLY A 269 8.50 -11.47 -40.44
CA GLY A 269 8.35 -12.88 -40.04
C GLY A 269 9.68 -13.62 -40.14
N CYS A 270 9.96 -14.48 -39.19
CA CYS A 270 11.11 -15.38 -39.29
C CYS A 270 10.98 -16.27 -40.53
N ALA A 271 12.09 -16.58 -41.19
CA ALA A 271 12.10 -17.50 -42.34
C ALA A 271 11.52 -18.85 -41.88
N THR A 272 10.60 -19.39 -42.68
CA THR A 272 10.05 -20.74 -42.46
C THR A 272 11.13 -21.77 -42.71
N ALA A 273 11.57 -22.48 -41.69
CA ALA A 273 12.41 -23.67 -41.82
C ALA A 273 11.56 -24.92 -41.64
N PRO A 274 11.64 -25.94 -42.49
CA PRO A 274 10.96 -27.21 -42.28
C PRO A 274 11.35 -27.79 -40.93
N GLY A 275 10.36 -28.07 -40.07
CA GLY A 275 10.58 -28.60 -38.74
C GLY A 275 10.82 -27.57 -37.63
N TYR A 276 10.79 -26.25 -37.92
CA TYR A 276 10.83 -25.24 -36.88
C TYR A 276 9.53 -25.25 -36.06
N VAL A 277 9.64 -25.64 -34.80
CA VAL A 277 8.56 -25.46 -33.80
C VAL A 277 8.95 -24.25 -32.97
N PRO A 278 8.21 -23.13 -33.01
CA PRO A 278 8.46 -22.01 -32.13
C PRO A 278 8.43 -22.50 -30.67
N ARG A 279 9.43 -22.18 -29.89
CA ARG A 279 9.35 -22.39 -28.45
C ARG A 279 8.21 -21.47 -27.95
N PRO A 280 7.27 -22.00 -27.15
CA PRO A 280 6.25 -21.14 -26.56
C PRO A 280 6.94 -20.04 -25.75
N ASP A 281 6.39 -18.85 -25.85
CA ASP A 281 6.85 -17.69 -25.08
C ASP A 281 6.83 -18.08 -23.59
N PRO A 282 7.97 -18.00 -22.87
CA PRO A 282 7.99 -18.38 -21.46
C PRO A 282 7.04 -17.57 -20.58
N VAL A 283 6.63 -16.38 -21.03
CA VAL A 283 5.66 -15.54 -20.32
C VAL A 283 4.22 -16.00 -20.58
N ALA A 284 3.92 -16.52 -21.81
CA ALA A 284 2.60 -17.03 -22.16
C ALA A 284 2.34 -18.46 -21.63
N ALA A 285 3.39 -19.18 -21.25
CA ALA A 285 3.25 -20.56 -20.77
C ALA A 285 2.78 -20.66 -19.31
N ALA A 286 2.81 -19.57 -18.55
CA ALA A 286 2.40 -19.55 -17.14
C ALA A 286 0.87 -19.58 -16.96
N ASP A 287 0.10 -19.19 -17.98
CA ASP A 287 -1.37 -19.06 -17.90
C ASP A 287 -2.15 -20.12 -18.69
N GLN A 288 -1.48 -21.11 -19.29
CA GLN A 288 -2.19 -22.18 -19.99
C GLN A 288 -2.30 -23.45 -19.13
N PRO A 289 -3.52 -24.00 -18.96
CA PRO A 289 -3.66 -25.31 -18.32
C PRO A 289 -2.91 -26.38 -19.12
N PRO A 290 -2.34 -27.40 -18.48
CA PRO A 290 -1.54 -28.41 -19.17
C PRO A 290 -2.38 -29.06 -20.27
N CYS A 291 -1.82 -29.03 -21.49
CA CYS A 291 -2.42 -29.69 -22.65
C CYS A 291 -2.59 -31.19 -22.33
N PRO A 292 -3.78 -31.79 -22.46
CA PRO A 292 -3.94 -33.21 -22.20
C PRO A 292 -3.07 -34.03 -23.17
N ALA A 293 -2.29 -34.93 -22.60
CA ALA A 293 -1.37 -35.78 -23.34
C ALA A 293 -2.10 -36.46 -24.49
N ARG A 294 -1.65 -36.20 -25.70
CA ARG A 294 -2.16 -36.85 -26.92
C ARG A 294 -1.89 -38.35 -26.76
N ALA A 295 -2.93 -39.13 -26.57
CA ALA A 295 -2.85 -40.58 -26.60
C ALA A 295 -2.20 -41.01 -27.93
N GLN A 296 -1.11 -41.75 -27.84
CA GLN A 296 -0.45 -42.35 -29.00
C GLN A 296 -1.47 -43.29 -29.67
N ALA A 297 -1.81 -42.99 -30.91
CA ALA A 297 -2.62 -43.88 -31.73
C ALA A 297 -1.81 -45.17 -32.03
N GLY A 298 -2.21 -46.24 -31.39
CA GLY A 298 -1.74 -47.61 -31.77
C GLY A 298 -2.34 -48.00 -33.15
N PRO A 299 -1.76 -49.03 -33.81
CA PRO A 299 -1.99 -49.31 -35.20
C PRO A 299 -3.45 -49.76 -35.50
N SER A 300 -3.96 -49.25 -36.62
CA SER A 300 -5.21 -49.54 -37.32
C SER A 300 -5.59 -51.02 -37.31
N ALA A 301 -6.74 -51.33 -36.74
CA ALA A 301 -7.49 -52.55 -37.08
C ALA A 301 -8.80 -52.19 -37.78
N SER A 302 -9.03 -52.87 -38.85
CA SER A 302 -10.05 -52.81 -39.87
C SER A 302 -11.49 -52.69 -39.36
N ARG A 303 -12.29 -51.92 -40.13
CA ARG A 303 -13.76 -51.84 -40.06
C ARG A 303 -14.45 -53.21 -40.33
N PRO A 304 -15.63 -53.45 -39.74
CA PRO A 304 -16.78 -53.75 -40.54
C PRO A 304 -18.07 -52.98 -40.16
N GLY A 305 -18.82 -52.65 -41.20
CA GLY A 305 -20.23 -52.83 -41.48
C GLY A 305 -21.26 -52.03 -40.67
N LEU A 306 -21.97 -51.18 -41.38
CA LEU A 306 -23.26 -50.60 -41.10
C LEU A 306 -24.35 -51.65 -40.68
N ALA A 307 -25.11 -51.34 -39.63
CA ALA A 307 -26.57 -51.54 -39.58
C ALA A 307 -27.14 -51.07 -38.21
N GLY A 308 -28.25 -50.34 -38.26
CA GLY A 308 -29.24 -50.33 -37.20
C GLY A 308 -29.42 -49.00 -36.42
N LEU A 309 -30.12 -48.04 -37.01
CA LEU A 309 -30.97 -47.08 -36.29
C LEU A 309 -32.20 -47.85 -35.69
N PRO A 310 -32.78 -47.35 -34.56
CA PRO A 310 -33.97 -46.56 -34.72
C PRO A 310 -34.05 -45.26 -33.91
N ARG A 311 -34.87 -44.35 -34.43
CA ARG A 311 -35.44 -43.13 -33.88
C ARG A 311 -36.36 -43.42 -32.69
N GLN A 312 -36.45 -42.40 -31.82
CA GLN A 312 -37.59 -41.90 -31.01
C GLN A 312 -37.10 -41.63 -29.59
N LEU A 313 -37.32 -40.54 -28.94
CA LEU A 313 -38.23 -39.37 -28.93
C LEU A 313 -37.46 -38.18 -28.39
#